data_18ce1eed96306625522abede43f4a49d
#
_entry.id   18ce1eed96306625522abede43f4a49d
#
_cell.length_a   1.000
_cell.length_b   1.000
_cell.length_c   1.000
_cell.angle_alpha   90.00
_cell.angle_beta   90.00
_cell.angle_gamma   90.00
#
_symmetry.space_group_name_H-M   'P 1'
#
loop_
_entity.id
_entity.type
_entity.pdbx_description
1 polymer ?
#
loop_
_entity_poly.entity_id
_entity_poly.type
_entity_poly.pdbx_seq_one_letter_code
_entity_poly.pdbx_strand_id
1 'polypeptide(L)'
;MNDGPRILFVDDHEDTRFLITYLLGAWGYRVQAATSVEEGLQLARAGGFDLYLLDSRFADGSGAELCEGIREFDKETPIVFYSGDHPSRLTKALECDAQGFVLKPGLDMLPRELERALAAAA
;
A
#
# COMPACT_ATOMS: atom_id res chain seq x y z
N MET A 1 -0.68 -24.14 -1.91
CA MET A 1 0.08 -23.26 -1.01
C MET A 1 0.29 -21.90 -1.68
N ASN A 2 0.07 -20.82 -0.96
CA ASN A 2 0.21 -19.49 -1.54
C ASN A 2 1.63 -18.96 -1.32
N ASP A 3 2.42 -18.92 -2.40
CA ASP A 3 3.80 -18.39 -2.39
C ASP A 3 3.89 -17.03 -3.09
N GLY A 4 2.75 -16.38 -3.29
CA GLY A 4 2.71 -15.10 -3.96
C GLY A 4 3.43 -13.99 -3.19
N PRO A 5 3.64 -12.84 -3.84
CA PRO A 5 4.26 -11.69 -3.18
C PRO A 5 3.49 -11.28 -1.92
N ARG A 6 4.22 -10.80 -0.92
CA ARG A 6 3.62 -10.32 0.32
C ARG A 6 3.35 -8.82 0.22
N ILE A 7 2.11 -8.45 0.52
CA ILE A 7 1.68 -7.05 0.50
C ILE A 7 1.27 -6.62 1.91
N LEU A 8 1.82 -5.49 2.36
CA LEU A 8 1.31 -4.81 3.54
C LEU A 8 0.27 -3.80 3.06
N PHE A 9 -0.97 -4.04 3.43
CA PHE A 9 -2.10 -3.17 3.07
C PHE A 9 -2.54 -2.37 4.28
N VAL A 10 -2.40 -1.05 4.23
CA VAL A 10 -2.72 -0.17 5.36
C VAL A 10 -3.90 0.72 4.97
N ASP A 11 -5.03 0.53 5.66
CA ASP A 11 -6.28 1.25 5.41
C ASP A 11 -7.13 1.19 6.68
N ASP A 12 -7.66 2.33 7.12
CA ASP A 12 -8.45 2.38 8.36
C ASP A 12 -9.95 2.11 8.14
N HIS A 13 -10.40 2.00 6.89
CA HIS A 13 -11.79 1.67 6.58
C HIS A 13 -11.99 0.17 6.61
N GLU A 14 -12.83 -0.30 7.54
CA GLU A 14 -13.05 -1.73 7.73
C GLU A 14 -13.58 -2.42 6.48
N ASP A 15 -14.60 -1.83 5.82
CA ASP A 15 -15.20 -2.43 4.62
C ASP A 15 -14.19 -2.51 3.47
N THR A 16 -13.44 -1.44 3.25
CA THR A 16 -12.40 -1.42 2.21
C THR A 16 -11.32 -2.46 2.51
N ARG A 17 -10.88 -2.51 3.75
CA ARG A 17 -9.84 -3.45 4.18
C ARG A 17 -10.30 -4.89 3.96
N PHE A 18 -11.54 -5.21 4.32
CA PHE A 18 -12.11 -6.54 4.13
C PHE A 18 -12.15 -6.92 2.64
N LEU A 19 -12.74 -6.04 1.81
CA LEU A 19 -12.91 -6.31 0.38
C LEU A 19 -11.57 -6.45 -0.33
N ILE A 20 -10.67 -5.51 -0.13
CA ILE A 20 -9.40 -5.49 -0.85
C ILE A 20 -8.49 -6.63 -0.38
N THR A 21 -8.47 -6.94 0.91
CA THR A 21 -7.72 -8.09 1.42
C THR A 21 -8.21 -9.38 0.75
N TYR A 22 -9.52 -9.53 0.62
CA TYR A 22 -10.11 -10.69 -0.06
C TYR A 22 -9.66 -10.75 -1.53
N LEU A 23 -9.78 -9.64 -2.25
CA LEU A 23 -9.42 -9.60 -3.67
C LEU A 23 -7.92 -9.84 -3.89
N LEU A 24 -7.06 -9.22 -3.07
CA LEU A 24 -5.62 -9.45 -3.17
C LEU A 24 -5.28 -10.92 -2.97
N GLY A 25 -5.92 -11.57 -2.00
CA GLY A 25 -5.74 -13.01 -1.79
C GLY A 25 -6.19 -13.83 -2.98
N ALA A 26 -7.35 -13.46 -3.57
CA ALA A 26 -7.88 -14.13 -4.77
C ALA A 26 -6.95 -13.94 -5.98
N TRP A 27 -6.22 -12.85 -6.05
CA TRP A 27 -5.25 -12.58 -7.12
C TRP A 27 -3.88 -13.22 -6.88
N GLY A 28 -3.73 -13.96 -5.78
CA GLY A 28 -2.52 -14.73 -5.52
C GLY A 28 -1.53 -14.07 -4.57
N TYR A 29 -1.89 -12.96 -3.95
CA TYR A 29 -1.00 -12.27 -3.01
C TYR A 29 -1.20 -12.76 -1.58
N ARG A 30 -0.14 -12.70 -0.79
CA ARG A 30 -0.21 -12.88 0.67
C ARG A 30 -0.34 -11.50 1.30
N VAL A 31 -1.37 -11.29 2.12
CA VAL A 31 -1.70 -9.95 2.62
C VAL A 31 -1.61 -9.91 4.13
N GLN A 32 -0.93 -8.88 4.62
CA GLN A 32 -0.99 -8.47 6.01
C GLN A 32 -1.67 -7.10 6.04
N ALA A 33 -2.74 -6.97 6.80
CA ALA A 33 -3.47 -5.71 6.90
C ALA A 33 -3.09 -4.94 8.16
N ALA A 34 -3.10 -3.61 8.07
CA ALA A 34 -2.89 -2.71 9.19
C ALA A 34 -3.90 -1.57 9.12
N THR A 35 -4.16 -0.90 10.25
CA THR A 35 -5.25 0.07 10.37
C THR A 35 -4.77 1.48 10.66
N SER A 36 -3.48 1.69 10.90
CA SER A 36 -2.95 2.99 11.30
C SER A 36 -1.54 3.20 10.80
N VAL A 37 -1.08 4.44 10.87
CA VAL A 37 0.32 4.77 10.53
C VAL A 37 1.27 4.01 11.46
N GLU A 38 0.99 4.01 12.76
CA GLU A 38 1.85 3.34 13.73
C GLU A 38 1.95 1.84 13.48
N GLU A 39 0.81 1.17 13.30
CA GLU A 39 0.79 -0.27 13.01
C GLU A 39 1.50 -0.58 11.70
N GLY A 40 1.24 0.24 10.67
CA GLY A 40 1.89 0.09 9.37
C GLY A 40 3.41 0.18 9.47
N LEU A 41 3.93 1.15 10.23
CA LEU A 41 5.37 1.29 10.43
C LEU A 41 5.95 0.11 11.19
N GLN A 42 5.28 -0.37 12.23
CA GLN A 42 5.75 -1.52 13.01
C GLN A 42 5.87 -2.76 12.14
N LEU A 43 4.86 -3.04 11.32
CA LEU A 43 4.86 -4.20 10.44
C LEU A 43 5.90 -4.06 9.32
N ALA A 44 6.03 -2.86 8.75
CA ALA A 44 7.03 -2.61 7.72
C ALA A 44 8.46 -2.81 8.25
N ARG A 45 8.74 -2.39 9.49
CA ARG A 45 10.04 -2.59 10.12
C ARG A 45 10.36 -4.06 10.35
N ALA A 46 9.34 -4.88 10.60
CA ALA A 46 9.53 -6.32 10.72
C ALA A 46 9.98 -6.95 9.40
N GLY A 47 9.67 -6.29 8.28
CA GLY A 47 10.19 -6.65 6.97
C GLY A 47 9.48 -7.80 6.29
N GLY A 48 9.97 -8.17 5.12
CA GLY A 48 9.47 -9.31 4.38
C GLY A 48 8.34 -8.99 3.41
N PHE A 49 8.07 -7.71 3.15
CA PHE A 49 7.04 -7.32 2.18
C PHE A 49 7.65 -7.03 0.83
N ASP A 50 6.91 -7.37 -0.22
CA ASP A 50 7.29 -7.10 -1.61
C ASP A 50 6.66 -5.83 -2.15
N LEU A 51 5.61 -5.33 -1.46
CA LEU A 51 4.93 -4.10 -1.84
C LEU A 51 4.15 -3.57 -0.64
N TYR A 52 4.07 -2.24 -0.57
CA TYR A 52 3.21 -1.54 0.39
C TYR A 52 2.06 -0.88 -0.36
N LEU A 53 0.83 -1.18 0.06
CA LEU A 53 -0.38 -0.57 -0.49
C LEU A 53 -1.00 0.30 0.60
N LEU A 54 -0.99 1.61 0.40
CA LEU A 54 -1.30 2.57 1.46
C LEU A 54 -2.48 3.47 1.11
N ASP A 55 -3.38 3.67 2.06
CA ASP A 55 -4.36 4.76 1.98
C ASP A 55 -3.65 6.09 2.28
N SER A 56 -4.32 7.20 1.99
CA SER A 56 -3.75 8.54 2.17
C SER A 56 -4.06 9.17 3.50
N ARG A 57 -5.10 8.72 4.22
CA ARG A 57 -5.54 9.33 5.48
C ARG A 57 -5.79 8.29 6.55
N PHE A 58 -5.33 8.60 7.76
CA PHE A 58 -5.51 7.79 8.96
C PHE A 58 -5.86 8.69 10.14
N ALA A 59 -6.44 8.12 11.20
CA ALA A 59 -6.72 8.87 12.42
C ALA A 59 -5.44 9.42 13.07
N ASP A 60 -4.32 8.72 12.92
CA ASP A 60 -3.03 9.09 13.54
C ASP A 60 -2.03 9.72 12.58
N GLY A 61 -2.45 10.07 11.35
CA GLY A 61 -1.56 10.71 10.41
C GLY A 61 -2.00 10.52 8.96
N SER A 62 -1.04 10.61 8.05
CA SER A 62 -1.29 10.49 6.62
C SER A 62 -0.49 9.36 5.98
N GLY A 63 -0.95 8.93 4.80
CA GLY A 63 -0.20 7.97 3.99
C GLY A 63 1.16 8.50 3.58
N ALA A 64 1.27 9.82 3.37
CA ALA A 64 2.56 10.46 3.07
C ALA A 64 3.53 10.31 4.25
N GLU A 65 3.07 10.54 5.48
CA GLU A 65 3.88 10.34 6.68
C GLU A 65 4.31 8.88 6.83
N LEU A 66 3.39 7.95 6.57
CA LEU A 66 3.70 6.53 6.59
C LEU A 66 4.77 6.18 5.55
N CYS A 67 4.61 6.69 4.33
CA CYS A 67 5.58 6.48 3.25
C CYS A 67 6.95 7.04 3.63
N GLU A 68 7.01 8.27 4.14
CA GLU A 68 8.27 8.87 4.60
C GLU A 68 8.93 8.03 5.69
N GLY A 69 8.13 7.55 6.65
CA GLY A 69 8.63 6.69 7.71
C GLY A 69 9.20 5.38 7.20
N ILE A 70 8.52 4.76 6.25
CA ILE A 70 9.01 3.53 5.61
C ILE A 70 10.33 3.80 4.87
N ARG A 71 10.43 4.93 4.17
CA ARG A 71 11.62 5.26 3.39
C ARG A 71 12.86 5.54 4.24
N GLU A 72 12.71 5.75 5.52
CA GLU A 72 13.86 5.87 6.44
C GLU A 72 14.65 4.56 6.56
N PHE A 73 14.00 3.42 6.41
CA PHE A 73 14.65 2.11 6.55
C PHE A 73 14.49 1.20 5.33
N ASP A 74 13.61 1.52 4.41
CA ASP A 74 13.36 0.70 3.21
C ASP A 74 13.16 1.60 2.00
N LYS A 75 14.19 1.71 1.18
CA LYS A 75 14.20 2.58 0.01
C LYS A 75 13.85 1.88 -1.29
N GLU A 76 13.69 0.56 -1.25
CA GLU A 76 13.59 -0.26 -2.46
C GLU A 76 12.21 -0.87 -2.69
N THR A 77 11.49 -1.23 -1.63
CA THR A 77 10.19 -1.85 -1.77
C THR A 77 9.18 -0.87 -2.39
N PRO A 78 8.48 -1.27 -3.45
CA PRO A 78 7.53 -0.37 -4.11
C PRO A 78 6.37 0.00 -3.20
N ILE A 79 5.95 1.25 -3.30
CA ILE A 79 4.79 1.79 -2.60
C ILE A 79 3.77 2.23 -3.62
N VAL A 80 2.54 1.74 -3.47
CA VAL A 80 1.40 2.16 -4.29
C VAL A 80 0.37 2.76 -3.36
N PHE A 81 -0.10 3.96 -3.68
CA PHE A 81 -1.20 4.57 -2.94
C PHE A 81 -2.53 4.11 -3.51
N TYR A 82 -3.45 3.76 -2.62
CA TYR A 82 -4.82 3.39 -2.97
C TYR A 82 -5.76 4.27 -2.15
N SER A 83 -6.30 5.32 -2.76
CA SER A 83 -6.97 6.39 -2.04
C SER A 83 -8.21 6.90 -2.78
N GLY A 84 -9.17 7.41 -2.01
CA GLY A 84 -10.31 8.13 -2.55
C GLY A 84 -10.02 9.58 -2.92
N ASP A 85 -8.85 10.09 -2.52
CA ASP A 85 -8.43 11.44 -2.86
C ASP A 85 -7.80 11.51 -4.24
N HIS A 86 -8.09 12.58 -4.99
CA HIS A 86 -7.48 12.79 -6.30
C HIS A 86 -5.96 13.01 -6.14
N PRO A 87 -5.11 12.47 -7.05
CA PRO A 87 -3.65 12.60 -6.97
C PRO A 87 -3.16 14.05 -6.82
N SER A 88 -3.87 15.02 -7.39
CA SER A 88 -3.49 16.43 -7.28
C SER A 88 -3.50 16.94 -5.83
N ARG A 89 -4.17 16.25 -4.93
CA ARG A 89 -4.23 16.61 -3.50
C ARG A 89 -3.18 15.90 -2.68
N LEU A 90 -2.41 15.03 -3.30
CA LEU A 90 -1.45 14.15 -2.63
C LEU A 90 -0.01 14.45 -3.04
N THR A 91 0.32 15.74 -3.22
CA THR A 91 1.67 16.16 -3.62
C THR A 91 2.75 15.60 -2.71
N LYS A 92 2.52 15.59 -1.39
CA LYS A 92 3.48 15.02 -0.44
C LYS A 92 3.64 13.52 -0.59
N ALA A 93 2.57 12.80 -0.94
CA ALA A 93 2.65 11.38 -1.19
C ALA A 93 3.53 11.08 -2.40
N LEU A 94 3.47 11.93 -3.43
CA LEU A 94 4.31 11.79 -4.61
C LEU A 94 5.78 12.10 -4.32
N GLU A 95 6.04 12.95 -3.32
CA GLU A 95 7.41 13.31 -2.92
C GLU A 95 8.12 12.22 -2.12
N CYS A 96 7.39 11.26 -1.57
CA CYS A 96 7.98 10.20 -0.75
C CYS A 96 8.48 8.99 -1.56
N ASP A 97 8.63 9.14 -2.87
CA ASP A 97 9.11 8.10 -3.76
C ASP A 97 8.16 6.91 -3.87
N ALA A 98 6.89 7.19 -4.12
CA ALA A 98 5.90 6.17 -4.41
C ALA A 98 5.96 5.77 -5.89
N GLN A 99 5.71 4.49 -6.20
CA GLN A 99 5.82 3.93 -7.54
C GLN A 99 4.49 3.93 -8.27
N GLY A 100 3.38 4.14 -7.57
CA GLY A 100 2.09 4.15 -8.24
C GLY A 100 0.99 4.73 -7.39
N PHE A 101 -0.14 4.95 -8.05
CA PHE A 101 -1.33 5.51 -7.44
C PHE A 101 -2.57 4.92 -8.10
N VAL A 102 -3.52 4.48 -7.30
CA VAL A 102 -4.83 4.01 -7.80
C VAL A 102 -5.93 4.76 -7.04
N LEU A 103 -6.81 5.39 -7.80
CA LEU A 103 -7.97 6.07 -7.22
C LEU A 103 -9.05 5.04 -6.91
N LYS A 104 -9.55 5.05 -5.67
CA LYS A 104 -10.61 4.13 -5.25
C LYS A 104 -11.90 4.36 -6.03
N PRO A 105 -12.68 3.31 -6.34
CA PRO A 105 -12.42 1.92 -6.03
C PRO A 105 -11.45 1.24 -7.01
N GLY A 106 -11.30 1.74 -8.23
CA GLY A 106 -10.33 1.35 -9.25
C GLY A 106 -10.02 -0.15 -9.33
N LEU A 107 -11.03 -1.01 -9.23
CA LEU A 107 -10.83 -2.46 -9.15
C LEU A 107 -10.28 -3.07 -10.43
N ASP A 108 -10.44 -2.38 -11.55
CA ASP A 108 -9.86 -2.76 -12.85
C ASP A 108 -8.40 -2.31 -12.96
N MET A 109 -8.04 -1.20 -12.33
CA MET A 109 -6.69 -0.65 -12.38
C MET A 109 -5.77 -1.23 -11.32
N LEU A 110 -6.33 -1.59 -10.16
CA LEU A 110 -5.52 -2.03 -9.02
C LEU A 110 -4.63 -3.23 -9.35
N PRO A 111 -5.15 -4.34 -9.93
CA PRO A 111 -4.27 -5.46 -10.24
C PRO A 111 -3.16 -5.11 -11.22
N ARG A 112 -3.43 -4.24 -12.20
CA ARG A 112 -2.44 -3.81 -13.18
C ARG A 112 -1.32 -3.01 -12.54
N GLU A 113 -1.66 -2.07 -11.65
CA GLU A 113 -0.66 -1.25 -10.97
C GLU A 113 0.20 -2.07 -10.03
N LEU A 114 -0.40 -3.05 -9.33
CA LEU A 114 0.36 -3.94 -8.46
C LEU A 114 1.36 -4.77 -9.26
N GLU A 115 0.91 -5.37 -10.37
CA GLU A 115 1.79 -6.15 -11.25
C GLU A 115 2.93 -5.29 -11.81
N ARG A 116 2.61 -4.07 -12.26
CA ARG A 116 3.61 -3.16 -12.82
C ARG A 116 4.65 -2.78 -11.78
N ALA A 117 4.22 -2.42 -10.57
CA ALA A 117 5.12 -2.00 -9.50
C ALA A 117 6.02 -3.15 -9.05
N LEU A 118 5.46 -4.35 -8.92
CA LEU A 118 6.22 -5.54 -8.53
C LEU A 118 7.23 -5.93 -9.62
N ALA A 119 6.84 -5.86 -10.90
CA ALA A 119 7.73 -6.19 -12.01
C ALA A 119 8.90 -5.20 -12.11
N ALA A 120 8.64 -3.90 -11.87
CA ALA A 120 9.67 -2.87 -11.93
C ALA A 120 10.70 -3.01 -10.79
N ALA A 121 10.28 -3.60 -9.66
CA ALA A 121 11.15 -3.80 -8.50
C ALA A 121 11.98 -5.09 -8.56
N ALA A 122 11.59 -5.99 -9.45
CA ALA A 122 12.26 -7.30 -9.57
C ALA A 122 13.65 -7.20 -10.22
#